data_38fef9fde24ed3bbcc6c68bbc2dde6e5
#
_entry.id   38fef9fde24ed3bbcc6c68bbc2dde6e5
#
_cell.length_a   1.000
_cell.length_b   1.000
_cell.length_c   1.000
_cell.angle_alpha   90.00
_cell.angle_beta   90.00
_cell.angle_gamma   90.00
#
_symmetry.space_group_name_H-M   'P 1'
#
loop_
_entity.id
_entity.type
_entity.pdbx_description
1 polymer ?
#
loop_
_entity_poly.entity_id
_entity_poly.type
_entity_poly.pdbx_seq_one_letter_code
_entity_poly.pdbx_strand_id
1 'polypeptide(L)'
;MSGKPAARLGDPTQCPQTGHGARAIASGAPNVLFNGKPAARLGDSTTCGSALAGQVIPNVLINGRPAAVLGSTGTHGDAVIAGSGNIFIDTTAGSASTAVQAVGALVRTLHALFGAPLATRASIANAAPLEREEEEEEEETELPQKQRITLRVGMFFDGTL
;
A
#
# COMPACT_ATOMS: atom_id res chain seq x y z
N MET A 1 14.03 -12.83 11.56
CA MET A 1 12.89 -12.04 11.04
C MET A 1 13.32 -10.60 11.03
N SER A 2 13.39 -9.97 9.85
CA SER A 2 13.96 -8.61 9.68
C SER A 2 12.88 -7.51 9.59
N GLY A 3 11.59 -7.85 9.71
CA GLY A 3 10.50 -6.89 9.67
C GLY A 3 10.46 -5.95 10.88
N LYS A 4 9.96 -4.73 10.65
CA LYS A 4 9.69 -3.74 11.70
C LYS A 4 8.24 -3.83 12.19
N PRO A 5 7.96 -3.63 13.48
CA PRO A 5 6.59 -3.56 14.00
C PRO A 5 5.73 -2.58 13.22
N ALA A 6 4.55 -3.00 12.77
CA ALA A 6 3.61 -2.15 12.06
C ALA A 6 3.07 -1.03 12.97
N ALA A 7 3.02 0.20 12.48
CA ALA A 7 2.47 1.34 13.22
C ALA A 7 0.95 1.44 13.03
N ARG A 8 0.25 1.91 14.07
CA ARG A 8 -1.22 1.98 14.13
C ARG A 8 -1.69 3.27 14.77
N LEU A 9 -2.93 3.60 14.56
CA LEU A 9 -3.60 4.67 15.30
C LEU A 9 -3.41 4.49 16.82
N GLY A 10 -2.97 5.54 17.51
CA GLY A 10 -2.73 5.55 18.94
C GLY A 10 -1.34 5.02 19.36
N ASP A 11 -0.54 4.50 18.44
CA ASP A 11 0.83 4.09 18.77
C ASP A 11 1.69 5.33 19.08
N PRO A 12 2.60 5.25 20.07
CA PRO A 12 3.31 6.41 20.56
C PRO A 12 4.39 6.90 19.59
N THR A 13 4.55 8.22 19.56
CA THR A 13 5.60 8.94 18.85
C THR A 13 6.35 9.84 19.81
N GLN A 14 7.63 10.09 19.55
CA GLN A 14 8.45 11.04 20.29
C GLN A 14 8.79 12.21 19.37
N CYS A 15 8.36 13.40 19.73
CA CYS A 15 8.61 14.63 18.98
C CYS A 15 9.74 15.43 19.66
N PRO A 16 10.80 15.85 18.93
CA PRO A 16 11.90 16.62 19.49
C PRO A 16 11.60 18.10 19.66
N GLN A 17 10.50 18.59 19.10
CA GLN A 17 10.14 20.01 19.21
C GLN A 17 9.80 20.39 20.65
N THR A 18 10.22 21.60 21.04
CA THR A 18 9.98 22.15 22.39
C THR A 18 8.48 22.16 22.68
N GLY A 19 8.08 21.56 23.80
CA GLY A 19 6.69 21.47 24.25
C GLY A 19 5.88 20.34 23.62
N HIS A 20 6.45 19.57 22.66
CA HIS A 20 5.74 18.46 22.03
C HIS A 20 5.92 17.12 22.76
N GLY A 21 7.13 16.68 23.02
CA GLY A 21 7.42 15.46 23.78
C GLY A 21 6.76 14.19 23.24
N ALA A 22 6.26 13.34 24.15
CA ALA A 22 5.55 12.11 23.81
C ALA A 22 4.16 12.44 23.23
N ARG A 23 3.87 11.87 22.07
CA ARG A 23 2.63 12.05 21.32
C ARG A 23 2.16 10.70 20.79
N ALA A 24 1.08 10.69 20.01
CA ALA A 24 0.53 9.48 19.40
C ALA A 24 0.14 9.73 17.94
N ILE A 25 0.08 8.66 17.16
CA ILE A 25 -0.50 8.68 15.82
C ILE A 25 -2.00 8.97 15.94
N ALA A 26 -2.49 9.99 15.25
CA ALA A 26 -3.86 10.50 15.36
C ALA A 26 -4.77 10.07 14.19
N SER A 27 -4.22 9.57 13.10
CA SER A 27 -5.00 9.07 11.97
C SER A 27 -4.43 7.78 11.38
N GLY A 28 -5.25 7.06 10.60
CA GLY A 28 -4.88 5.80 9.96
C GLY A 28 -5.90 5.38 8.92
N ALA A 29 -5.68 4.24 8.27
CA ALA A 29 -6.58 3.67 7.29
C ALA A 29 -7.88 3.17 7.96
N PRO A 30 -9.06 3.66 7.57
CA PRO A 30 -10.30 3.32 8.27
C PRO A 30 -10.76 1.86 8.02
N ASN A 31 -10.30 1.26 6.95
CA ASN A 31 -10.71 -0.08 6.48
C ASN A 31 -9.59 -1.13 6.54
N VAL A 32 -8.40 -0.76 7.01
CA VAL A 32 -7.28 -1.70 7.22
C VAL A 32 -6.87 -1.64 8.67
N LEU A 33 -7.07 -2.74 9.40
CA LEU A 33 -6.84 -2.79 10.83
C LEU A 33 -5.70 -3.75 11.18
N PHE A 34 -4.81 -3.29 12.04
CA PHE A 34 -3.76 -4.08 12.68
C PHE A 34 -4.11 -4.25 14.17
N ASN A 35 -4.46 -5.46 14.58
CA ASN A 35 -4.95 -5.74 15.94
C ASN A 35 -6.15 -4.85 16.34
N GLY A 36 -7.11 -4.66 15.41
CA GLY A 36 -8.29 -3.86 15.66
C GLY A 36 -8.10 -2.34 15.64
N LYS A 37 -6.88 -1.85 15.38
CA LYS A 37 -6.58 -0.41 15.25
C LYS A 37 -6.28 -0.04 13.79
N PRO A 38 -6.73 1.11 13.30
CA PRO A 38 -6.41 1.60 11.97
C PRO A 38 -4.90 1.62 11.69
N ALA A 39 -4.49 1.03 10.57
CA ALA A 39 -3.10 0.98 10.15
C ALA A 39 -2.58 2.38 9.79
N ALA A 40 -1.40 2.74 10.27
CA ALA A 40 -0.78 4.02 9.97
C ALA A 40 0.01 3.99 8.65
N ARG A 41 0.01 5.12 7.93
CA ARG A 41 0.57 5.27 6.58
C ARG A 41 1.31 6.58 6.42
N LEU A 42 2.07 6.68 5.35
CA LEU A 42 2.63 7.97 4.90
C LEU A 42 1.53 9.05 4.84
N GLY A 43 1.79 10.21 5.46
CA GLY A 43 0.89 11.35 5.50
C GLY A 43 -0.20 11.27 6.56
N ASP A 44 -0.29 10.21 7.36
CA ASP A 44 -1.19 10.18 8.50
C ASP A 44 -0.65 11.08 9.62
N SER A 45 -1.55 11.76 10.33
CA SER A 45 -1.21 12.80 11.31
C SER A 45 -0.86 12.22 12.68
N THR A 46 -0.11 12.99 13.47
CA THR A 46 0.11 12.76 14.89
C THR A 46 -0.57 13.83 15.74
N THR A 47 -0.74 13.58 17.02
CA THR A 47 -1.43 14.51 17.94
C THR A 47 -0.69 15.84 18.17
N CYS A 48 0.54 15.98 17.70
CA CYS A 48 1.27 17.25 17.73
C CYS A 48 1.19 18.05 16.43
N GLY A 49 0.36 17.63 15.47
CA GLY A 49 0.22 18.28 14.18
C GLY A 49 1.28 17.90 13.14
N SER A 50 2.18 16.98 13.46
CA SER A 50 3.11 16.38 12.49
C SER A 50 2.38 15.39 11.57
N ALA A 51 2.90 15.19 10.36
CA ALA A 51 2.47 14.13 9.46
C ALA A 51 3.61 13.14 9.23
N LEU A 52 3.31 11.84 9.22
CA LEU A 52 4.29 10.80 8.90
C LEU A 52 4.83 11.01 7.49
N ALA A 53 6.14 11.22 7.34
CA ALA A 53 6.75 11.66 6.10
C ALA A 53 7.94 10.81 5.63
N GLY A 54 8.57 10.04 6.51
CA GLY A 54 9.77 9.29 6.19
C GLY A 54 9.90 7.96 6.90
N GLN A 55 10.91 7.17 6.51
CA GLN A 55 11.20 5.85 7.07
C GLN A 55 10.01 4.88 7.02
N VAL A 56 9.12 5.07 6.05
CA VAL A 56 7.99 4.18 5.76
C VAL A 56 8.42 3.03 4.85
N ILE A 57 7.58 2.01 4.71
CA ILE A 57 7.84 0.84 3.87
C ILE A 57 7.22 1.05 2.48
N PRO A 58 8.01 1.36 1.44
CA PRO A 58 7.47 1.79 0.14
C PRO A 58 6.83 0.68 -0.68
N ASN A 59 7.21 -0.57 -0.45
CA ASN A 59 6.70 -1.74 -1.17
C ASN A 59 5.43 -2.36 -0.53
N VAL A 60 4.99 -1.85 0.60
CA VAL A 60 3.73 -2.26 1.24
C VAL A 60 2.79 -1.06 1.27
N LEU A 61 1.75 -1.12 0.45
CA LEU A 61 0.79 -0.04 0.31
C LEU A 61 -0.53 -0.36 1.02
N ILE A 62 -0.99 0.58 1.82
CA ILE A 62 -2.27 0.55 2.51
C ILE A 62 -3.13 1.66 1.91
N ASN A 63 -4.16 1.30 1.15
CA ASN A 63 -4.96 2.25 0.37
C ASN A 63 -4.09 3.17 -0.51
N GLY A 64 -3.12 2.60 -1.21
CA GLY A 64 -2.23 3.32 -2.12
C GLY A 64 -1.13 4.17 -1.45
N ARG A 65 -1.00 4.13 -0.10
CA ARG A 65 0.02 4.90 0.65
C ARG A 65 0.98 3.95 1.37
N PRO A 66 2.29 4.22 1.37
CA PRO A 66 3.29 3.41 2.06
C PRO A 66 2.97 3.18 3.54
N ALA A 67 3.15 1.96 4.01
CA ALA A 67 2.90 1.58 5.39
C ALA A 67 3.91 2.21 6.36
N ALA A 68 3.43 2.72 7.49
CA ALA A 68 4.26 3.19 8.58
C ALA A 68 4.61 2.06 9.55
N VAL A 69 5.80 2.14 10.12
CA VAL A 69 6.36 1.14 11.04
C VAL A 69 7.09 1.80 12.19
N LEU A 70 7.54 1.01 13.15
CA LEU A 70 8.48 1.48 14.19
C LEU A 70 9.68 2.16 13.54
N GLY A 71 9.98 3.38 13.98
CA GLY A 71 11.05 4.23 13.45
C GLY A 71 10.61 5.11 12.27
N SER A 72 9.37 5.03 11.77
CA SER A 72 8.87 6.01 10.80
C SER A 72 8.90 7.41 11.39
N THR A 73 9.29 8.39 10.57
CA THR A 73 9.52 9.77 11.01
C THR A 73 8.44 10.71 10.48
N GLY A 74 8.14 11.74 11.24
CA GLY A 74 7.20 12.79 10.85
C GLY A 74 7.89 14.10 10.46
N THR A 75 7.09 15.05 9.98
CA THR A 75 7.54 16.37 9.47
C THR A 75 8.19 17.25 10.56
N HIS A 76 7.91 17.00 11.83
CA HIS A 76 8.55 17.68 12.95
C HIS A 76 9.85 16.99 13.40
N GLY A 77 10.32 15.95 12.69
CA GLY A 77 11.42 15.10 13.14
C GLY A 77 11.02 14.11 14.23
N ASP A 78 9.75 13.99 14.54
CA ASP A 78 9.21 13.00 15.45
C ASP A 78 9.36 11.58 14.88
N ALA A 79 9.47 10.60 15.74
CA ALA A 79 9.63 9.20 15.37
C ALA A 79 8.60 8.31 16.07
N VAL A 80 8.11 7.31 15.37
CA VAL A 80 7.27 6.25 15.95
C VAL A 80 8.15 5.37 16.83
N ILE A 81 7.85 5.30 18.13
CA ILE A 81 8.66 4.62 19.13
C ILE A 81 8.11 3.27 19.59
N ALA A 82 6.89 2.92 19.17
CA ALA A 82 6.33 1.59 19.35
C ALA A 82 5.32 1.27 18.24
N GLY A 83 5.01 -0.02 18.08
CA GLY A 83 4.08 -0.53 17.07
C GLY A 83 3.43 -1.84 17.51
N SER A 84 2.92 -2.62 16.56
CA SER A 84 2.31 -3.93 16.81
C SER A 84 3.33 -4.92 17.37
N GLY A 85 2.93 -5.69 18.37
CA GLY A 85 3.78 -6.74 18.92
C GLY A 85 3.85 -8.03 18.09
N ASN A 86 2.97 -8.18 17.12
CA ASN A 86 2.83 -9.43 16.35
C ASN A 86 2.61 -9.23 14.83
N ILE A 87 2.55 -7.99 14.37
CA ILE A 87 2.49 -7.65 12.93
C ILE A 87 3.78 -6.93 12.57
N PHE A 88 4.55 -7.55 11.69
CA PHE A 88 5.83 -7.02 11.22
C PHE A 88 5.76 -6.79 9.73
N ILE A 89 6.29 -5.66 9.26
CA ILE A 89 6.36 -5.30 7.85
C ILE A 89 7.84 -5.20 7.47
N ASP A 90 8.22 -5.90 6.40
CA ASP A 90 9.59 -5.94 5.91
C ASP A 90 9.72 -5.18 4.59
N THR A 91 10.90 -4.58 4.39
CA THR A 91 11.30 -3.97 3.12
C THR A 91 11.81 -4.99 2.11
N THR A 92 12.09 -6.22 2.55
CA THR A 92 12.55 -7.26 1.63
C THR A 92 11.40 -7.59 0.67
N ALA A 93 11.42 -6.96 -0.51
CA ALA A 93 10.75 -7.52 -1.66
C ALA A 93 11.26 -8.95 -1.77
N GLY A 94 10.37 -9.93 -1.60
CA GLY A 94 10.75 -11.33 -1.67
C GLY A 94 11.60 -11.52 -2.91
N SER A 95 12.85 -11.90 -2.74
CA SER A 95 13.77 -12.20 -3.84
C SER A 95 13.28 -13.45 -4.54
N ALA A 96 12.25 -13.29 -5.36
CA ALA A 96 11.89 -14.32 -6.34
C ALA A 96 12.98 -14.50 -7.40
N SER A 97 14.05 -13.71 -7.34
CA SER A 97 15.12 -13.71 -8.34
C SER A 97 16.17 -14.82 -8.18
N THR A 98 16.29 -15.43 -6.99
CA THR A 98 17.35 -16.43 -6.76
C THR A 98 17.08 -17.76 -7.47
N ALA A 99 15.81 -18.13 -7.64
CA ALA A 99 15.46 -19.38 -8.32
C ALA A 99 15.70 -19.32 -9.84
N VAL A 100 15.46 -18.18 -10.46
CA VAL A 100 15.64 -18.00 -11.92
C VAL A 100 17.12 -17.91 -12.30
N GLN A 101 17.95 -17.33 -11.45
CA GLN A 101 19.40 -17.27 -11.69
C GLN A 101 20.09 -18.62 -11.53
N ALA A 102 19.63 -19.45 -10.59
CA ALA A 102 20.16 -20.80 -10.38
C ALA A 102 19.88 -21.69 -11.58
N VAL A 103 18.69 -21.63 -12.18
CA VAL A 103 18.33 -22.39 -13.38
C VAL A 103 19.14 -21.93 -14.59
N GLY A 104 19.37 -20.63 -14.75
CA GLY A 104 20.19 -20.08 -15.82
C GLY A 104 21.67 -20.50 -15.75
N ALA A 105 22.21 -20.60 -14.54
CA ALA A 105 23.57 -21.08 -14.32
C ALA A 105 23.70 -22.60 -14.63
N LEU A 106 22.71 -23.37 -14.20
CA LEU A 106 22.70 -24.82 -14.46
C LEU A 106 22.62 -25.15 -15.97
N VAL A 107 21.78 -24.43 -16.70
CA VAL A 107 21.66 -24.56 -18.16
C VAL A 107 22.96 -24.22 -18.87
N ARG A 108 23.68 -23.17 -18.44
CA ARG A 108 24.98 -22.82 -19.01
C ARG A 108 26.06 -23.90 -18.77
N THR A 109 26.04 -24.50 -17.57
CA THR A 109 27.00 -25.55 -17.21
C THR A 109 26.72 -26.85 -17.99
N LEU A 110 25.47 -27.24 -18.23
CA LEU A 110 25.10 -28.36 -19.05
C LEU A 110 25.51 -28.18 -20.52
N HIS A 111 25.37 -26.97 -21.07
CA HIS A 111 25.80 -26.65 -22.43
C HIS A 111 27.33 -26.81 -22.61
N ALA A 112 28.09 -26.42 -21.58
CA ALA A 112 29.54 -26.57 -21.61
C ALA A 112 30.02 -28.04 -21.60
N LEU A 113 29.24 -28.93 -20.98
CA LEU A 113 29.56 -30.35 -20.84
C LEU A 113 29.17 -31.21 -22.05
N PHE A 114 28.15 -30.83 -22.80
CA PHE A 114 27.61 -31.66 -23.90
C PHE A 114 27.94 -31.17 -25.31
N GLY A 115 28.73 -30.08 -25.46
CA GLY A 115 29.37 -29.68 -26.73
C GLY A 115 28.47 -29.56 -27.95
N ALA A 116 27.18 -29.39 -27.79
CA ALA A 116 26.27 -29.18 -28.90
C ALA A 116 26.34 -27.71 -29.35
N PRO A 117 26.64 -27.41 -30.61
CA PRO A 117 26.54 -26.07 -31.10
C PRO A 117 25.06 -25.68 -31.15
N LEU A 118 24.64 -24.86 -30.16
CA LEU A 118 23.40 -24.14 -30.34
C LEU A 118 23.56 -23.20 -31.52
N ALA A 119 22.87 -23.54 -32.60
CA ALA A 119 22.61 -22.56 -33.64
C ALA A 119 21.91 -21.36 -32.94
N THR A 120 22.71 -20.40 -32.68
CA THR A 120 22.22 -19.09 -32.26
C THR A 120 21.47 -18.49 -33.36
N ARG A 121 20.24 -18.45 -33.28
CA ARG A 121 19.63 -17.80 -33.80
C ARG A 121 19.09 -16.79 -34.05
N ALA A 122 19.11 -16.05 -33.99
CA ALA A 122 18.68 -14.83 -34.61
C ALA A 122 17.37 -14.91 -35.23
N SER A 123 16.54 -14.12 -34.95
CA SER A 123 15.25 -13.84 -35.51
C SER A 123 14.10 -14.05 -34.56
N ILE A 124 14.19 -13.39 -33.40
CA ILE A 124 13.00 -12.86 -32.77
C ILE A 124 13.09 -11.33 -32.78
N ALA A 125 13.68 -10.81 -33.84
CA ALA A 125 13.70 -9.39 -34.12
C ALA A 125 12.87 -9.15 -35.37
N ASN A 126 11.61 -9.54 -35.39
CA ASN A 126 10.59 -9.05 -36.32
C ASN A 126 9.24 -9.76 -36.02
N ALA A 127 8.84 -9.81 -34.77
CA ALA A 127 7.43 -9.88 -34.46
C ALA A 127 6.92 -8.46 -34.54
N ALA A 128 6.27 -8.12 -35.65
CA ALA A 128 5.44 -6.93 -35.75
C ALA A 128 4.44 -6.90 -34.60
N PRO A 129 4.08 -5.73 -34.07
CA PRO A 129 3.00 -5.65 -33.09
C PRO A 129 1.75 -6.22 -33.77
N LEU A 130 1.17 -7.24 -33.15
CA LEU A 130 -0.19 -7.64 -33.44
C LEU A 130 -1.04 -6.43 -33.06
N GLU A 131 -1.51 -5.72 -34.10
CA GLU A 131 -2.58 -4.75 -33.95
C GLU A 131 -3.77 -5.54 -33.38
N ARG A 132 -4.02 -5.33 -32.09
CA ARG A 132 -5.23 -5.77 -31.45
C ARG A 132 -6.31 -4.83 -31.97
N GLU A 133 -7.10 -5.30 -32.93
CA GLU A 133 -8.37 -4.69 -33.26
C GLU A 133 -9.21 -4.71 -31.99
N GLU A 134 -9.31 -3.55 -31.32
CA GLU A 134 -10.26 -3.30 -30.25
C GLU A 134 -11.63 -3.20 -30.93
N GLU A 135 -12.33 -4.31 -30.97
CA GLU A 135 -13.79 -4.29 -31.16
C GLU A 135 -14.36 -3.63 -29.90
N GLU A 136 -14.64 -2.32 -30.02
CA GLU A 136 -15.46 -1.58 -29.08
C GLU A 136 -16.88 -2.17 -29.14
N GLU A 137 -17.17 -3.18 -28.33
CA GLU A 137 -18.53 -3.47 -27.95
C GLU A 137 -18.96 -2.36 -26.97
N GLU A 138 -19.65 -1.37 -27.51
CA GLU A 138 -20.45 -0.42 -26.74
C GLU A 138 -21.56 -1.18 -26.02
N GLU A 139 -21.27 -1.76 -24.87
CA GLU A 139 -22.28 -2.20 -23.93
C GLU A 139 -22.83 -0.97 -23.21
N GLU A 140 -23.92 -0.44 -23.78
CA GLU A 140 -24.75 0.61 -23.20
C GLU A 140 -25.35 0.11 -21.88
N THR A 141 -24.57 0.23 -20.77
CA THR A 141 -25.09 -0.03 -19.45
C THR A 141 -25.99 1.11 -19.02
N GLU A 142 -27.27 0.90 -19.24
CA GLU A 142 -28.38 1.71 -18.72
C GLU A 142 -28.23 1.87 -17.21
N LEU A 143 -27.87 3.08 -16.77
CA LEU A 143 -27.73 3.44 -15.36
C LEU A 143 -29.09 3.32 -14.67
N PRO A 144 -29.22 2.62 -13.54
CA PRO A 144 -30.47 2.53 -12.82
C PRO A 144 -30.90 3.91 -12.34
N GLN A 145 -32.10 4.28 -12.73
CA GLN A 145 -32.76 5.53 -12.37
C GLN A 145 -32.76 5.73 -10.85
N LYS A 146 -32.12 6.81 -10.40
CA LYS A 146 -32.23 7.29 -9.03
C LYS A 146 -33.69 7.53 -8.69
N GLN A 147 -34.30 6.67 -7.88
CA GLN A 147 -35.59 6.93 -7.28
C GLN A 147 -35.47 8.18 -6.40
N ARG A 148 -36.12 9.26 -6.84
CA ARG A 148 -36.33 10.45 -6.03
C ARG A 148 -37.36 10.10 -4.96
N ILE A 149 -36.86 9.94 -3.73
CA ILE A 149 -37.74 9.86 -2.57
C ILE A 149 -38.13 11.29 -2.21
N THR A 150 -39.36 11.66 -2.54
CA THR A 150 -39.92 12.95 -2.10
C THR A 150 -40.45 12.78 -0.67
N LEU A 151 -39.71 13.26 0.31
CA LEU A 151 -40.20 13.36 1.67
C LEU A 151 -41.25 14.49 1.71
N ARG A 152 -42.53 14.14 1.84
CA ARG A 152 -43.56 15.10 2.23
C ARG A 152 -43.48 15.28 3.73
N VAL A 153 -42.92 16.40 4.19
CA VAL A 153 -43.04 16.86 5.57
C VAL A 153 -44.47 17.41 5.74
N GLY A 154 -45.35 16.64 6.32
CA GLY A 154 -46.63 17.12 6.77
C GLY A 154 -46.43 17.99 8.01
N MET A 155 -46.61 19.30 7.87
CA MET A 155 -46.77 20.17 9.04
C MET A 155 -48.17 19.93 9.60
N PHE A 156 -48.24 19.25 10.74
CA PHE A 156 -49.42 19.22 11.57
C PHE A 156 -49.42 20.49 12.40
N PHE A 157 -50.24 21.46 12.00
CA PHE A 157 -50.64 22.58 12.88
C PHE A 157 -51.83 22.07 13.68
N ASP A 158 -51.60 21.76 14.95
CA ASP A 158 -52.66 21.57 15.92
C ASP A 158 -52.97 22.93 16.55
N GLY A 159 -54.04 23.51 16.06
CA GLY A 159 -54.60 24.75 16.60
C GLY A 159 -55.55 24.41 17.74
N THR A 160 -55.14 24.64 18.97
CA THR A 160 -56.05 24.69 20.11
C THR A 160 -56.08 26.12 20.67
N LEU A 161 -57.28 26.70 20.61
CA LEU A 161 -57.69 27.89 21.32
C LEU A 161 -57.61 27.69 22.84
#